data_843e337bf019844f498a7427627d22f7
#
_entry.id   843e337bf019844f498a7427627d22f7
#
_cell.length_a   1.000
_cell.length_b   1.000
_cell.length_c   1.000
_cell.angle_alpha   90.00
_cell.angle_beta   90.00
_cell.angle_gamma   90.00
#
_symmetry.space_group_name_H-M   'P 1'
#
loop_
_entity.id
_entity.type
_entity.pdbx_description
1 polymer ?
#
loop_
_entity_poly.entity_id
_entity_poly.type
_entity_poly.pdbx_seq_one_letter_code
_entity_poly.pdbx_strand_id
1 'polypeptide(L)'
;GGSYGAFLENSGPQFVWNALYRRTALLGLRFNERCSYGLEDFVFNAAAYRRVGKAVYIPQVVYRHFESAQSTSCAHTAQALLGRIRALEPWMEAEFHAAQRWCGPEELQAVWKDRRAQAVTFLMHQLRDAHAPGVLRRKAWRTLREALTPYPGSLLDTLHDAGHNKKQTM
;
A
#
# COMPACT_ATOMS: atom_id res chain seq x y z
N GLY A 1 19.70 3.42 -14.35
CA GLY A 1 18.79 3.18 -13.24
C GLY A 1 17.37 3.14 -13.76
N GLY A 2 16.53 2.29 -13.22
CA GLY A 2 15.12 2.21 -13.56
C GLY A 2 14.32 3.31 -12.84
N SER A 3 13.09 3.55 -13.28
CA SER A 3 12.14 4.44 -12.62
C SER A 3 11.64 3.86 -11.29
N TYR A 4 11.07 4.70 -10.43
CA TYR A 4 10.46 4.24 -9.18
C TYR A 4 9.24 3.36 -9.44
N GLY A 5 8.46 3.66 -10.49
CA GLY A 5 7.36 2.81 -10.94
C GLY A 5 7.83 1.40 -11.27
N ALA A 6 8.86 1.26 -12.10
CA ALA A 6 9.44 -0.04 -12.45
C ALA A 6 10.03 -0.77 -11.22
N PHE A 7 10.60 -0.05 -10.27
CA PHE A 7 11.04 -0.63 -9.00
C PHE A 7 9.86 -1.21 -8.20
N LEU A 8 8.76 -0.49 -8.09
CA LEU A 8 7.56 -0.94 -7.39
C LEU A 8 6.94 -2.20 -8.04
N GLU A 9 6.90 -2.24 -9.38
CA GLU A 9 6.38 -3.39 -10.13
C GLU A 9 7.21 -4.66 -9.91
N ASN A 10 8.54 -4.53 -9.88
CA ASN A 10 9.44 -5.67 -9.81
C ASN A 10 9.78 -6.11 -8.38
N SER A 11 9.91 -5.17 -7.44
CA SER A 11 10.39 -5.48 -6.10
C SER A 11 9.28 -5.91 -5.14
N GLY A 12 8.02 -5.64 -5.49
CA GLY A 12 6.91 -5.89 -4.58
C GLY A 12 7.19 -5.33 -3.18
N PRO A 13 7.32 -4.01 -2.98
CA PRO A 13 7.75 -3.40 -1.72
C PRO A 13 6.73 -3.60 -0.59
N GLN A 14 6.08 -4.73 -0.61
CA GLN A 14 4.93 -5.01 0.23
C GLN A 14 5.33 -5.50 1.61
N PHE A 15 6.43 -6.25 1.70
CA PHE A 15 6.79 -6.92 2.94
C PHE A 15 8.21 -6.57 3.39
N VAL A 16 8.39 -6.32 4.69
CA VAL A 16 9.71 -5.98 5.26
C VAL A 16 10.67 -7.16 5.24
N TRP A 17 10.16 -8.38 5.25
CA TRP A 17 10.97 -9.60 5.29
C TRP A 17 11.62 -9.97 3.94
N ASN A 18 11.20 -9.36 2.83
CA ASN A 18 11.80 -9.59 1.51
C ASN A 18 12.90 -8.56 1.14
N ALA A 19 13.37 -7.79 2.09
CA ALA A 19 14.34 -6.73 1.86
C ALA A 19 15.48 -6.71 2.89
N LEU A 20 16.65 -6.27 2.48
CA LEU A 20 17.76 -5.94 3.34
C LEU A 20 17.93 -4.42 3.40
N TYR A 21 17.99 -3.88 4.60
CA TYR A 21 18.08 -2.45 4.84
C TYR A 21 19.43 -2.08 5.44
N ARG A 22 20.01 -1.00 4.95
CA ARG A 22 21.15 -0.40 5.65
C ARG A 22 20.66 0.16 6.99
N ARG A 23 21.20 -0.33 8.10
CA ARG A 23 20.80 0.07 9.45
C ARG A 23 20.76 1.59 9.66
N THR A 24 21.74 2.33 9.12
CA THR A 24 21.80 3.79 9.26
C THR A 24 20.62 4.51 8.61
N ALA A 25 20.03 3.95 7.55
CA ALA A 25 18.84 4.52 6.93
C ALA A 25 17.57 4.33 7.76
N LEU A 26 17.57 3.36 8.67
CA LEU A 26 16.42 3.04 9.52
C LEU A 26 16.49 3.67 10.92
N LEU A 27 17.57 4.38 11.26
CA LEU A 27 17.70 4.99 12.59
C LEU A 27 16.52 5.91 12.91
N GLY A 28 15.84 5.63 14.03
CA GLY A 28 14.64 6.36 14.46
C GLY A 28 13.38 6.10 13.64
N LEU A 29 13.41 5.20 12.63
CA LEU A 29 12.20 4.72 11.98
C LEU A 29 11.50 3.70 12.89
N ARG A 30 10.18 3.82 13.02
CA ARG A 30 9.34 2.90 13.79
C ARG A 30 8.18 2.44 12.92
N PHE A 31 7.66 1.26 13.22
CA PHE A 31 6.37 0.83 12.68
C PHE A 31 5.27 1.78 13.17
N ASN A 32 4.32 2.07 12.31
CA ASN A 32 3.19 2.90 12.69
C ASN A 32 2.16 2.06 13.46
N GLU A 33 1.97 2.34 14.74
CA GLU A 33 1.06 1.59 15.62
C GLU A 33 -0.43 1.70 15.23
N ARG A 34 -0.80 2.66 14.38
CA ARG A 34 -2.14 2.74 13.78
C ARG A 34 -2.37 1.67 12.71
N CYS A 35 -1.28 1.07 12.19
CA CYS A 35 -1.32 0.05 11.15
C CYS A 35 -1.26 -1.33 11.79
N SER A 36 -2.21 -2.17 11.42
CA SER A 36 -2.31 -3.56 11.86
C SER A 36 -2.96 -4.40 10.79
N TYR A 37 -2.84 -5.71 10.91
CA TYR A 37 -3.43 -6.67 9.98
C TYR A 37 -2.91 -6.58 8.54
N GLY A 38 -1.60 -6.34 8.38
CA GLY A 38 -0.88 -6.48 7.12
C GLY A 38 -0.59 -5.20 6.36
N LEU A 39 -0.91 -4.01 6.87
CA LEU A 39 -0.55 -2.73 6.24
C LEU A 39 0.65 -2.04 6.91
N GLU A 40 1.13 -2.54 8.04
CA GLU A 40 2.30 -2.02 8.74
C GLU A 40 3.57 -2.09 7.89
N ASP A 41 3.74 -3.18 7.14
CA ASP A 41 4.89 -3.40 6.26
C ASP A 41 4.93 -2.39 5.11
N PHE A 42 3.79 -2.13 4.48
CA PHE A 42 3.68 -1.13 3.40
C PHE A 42 4.08 0.26 3.88
N VAL A 43 3.53 0.69 5.01
CA VAL A 43 3.82 2.00 5.58
C VAL A 43 5.29 2.11 6.00
N PHE A 44 5.84 1.05 6.61
CA PHE A 44 7.25 1.02 6.99
C PHE A 44 8.16 1.08 5.77
N ASN A 45 7.91 0.29 4.74
CA ASN A 45 8.70 0.27 3.52
C ASN A 45 8.68 1.62 2.80
N ALA A 46 7.50 2.21 2.62
CA ALA A 46 7.39 3.53 2.01
C ALA A 46 8.17 4.60 2.80
N ALA A 47 8.10 4.57 4.14
CA ALA A 47 8.86 5.47 4.99
C ALA A 47 10.38 5.21 4.92
N ALA A 48 10.81 3.94 4.80
CA ALA A 48 12.21 3.58 4.60
C ALA A 48 12.73 4.08 3.24
N TYR A 49 11.95 3.92 2.17
CA TYR A 49 12.33 4.38 0.83
C TYR A 49 12.50 5.90 0.72
N ARG A 50 11.78 6.68 1.52
CA ARG A 50 12.03 8.13 1.60
C ARG A 50 13.42 8.50 2.14
N ARG A 51 14.04 7.62 2.92
CA ARG A 51 15.32 7.87 3.63
C ARG A 51 16.53 7.32 2.89
N VAL A 52 16.35 6.36 1.99
CA VAL A 52 17.47 5.77 1.25
C VAL A 52 17.81 6.60 0.02
N GLY A 53 19.09 6.60 -0.35
CA GLY A 53 19.56 7.24 -1.59
C GLY A 53 19.56 6.28 -2.78
N LYS A 54 19.45 4.96 -2.52
CA LYS A 54 19.46 3.92 -3.55
C LYS A 54 18.71 2.70 -3.06
N ALA A 55 17.88 2.13 -3.93
CA ALA A 55 17.29 0.81 -3.77
C ALA A 55 17.70 -0.07 -4.97
N VAL A 56 17.92 -1.35 -4.73
CA VAL A 56 18.30 -2.32 -5.77
C VAL A 56 17.41 -3.53 -5.64
N TYR A 57 16.77 -3.89 -6.74
CA TYR A 57 16.07 -5.16 -6.87
C TYR A 57 17.06 -6.24 -7.34
N ILE A 58 16.96 -7.42 -6.74
CA ILE A 58 17.70 -8.62 -7.16
C ILE A 58 16.67 -9.70 -7.55
N PRO A 59 16.76 -10.28 -8.75
CA PRO A 59 15.76 -11.23 -9.25
C PRO A 59 15.88 -12.64 -8.63
N GLN A 60 16.89 -12.88 -7.79
CA GLN A 60 17.10 -14.17 -7.16
C GLN A 60 16.11 -14.37 -6.00
N VAL A 61 15.62 -15.60 -5.87
CA VAL A 61 14.80 -15.99 -4.71
C VAL A 61 15.70 -16.10 -3.48
N VAL A 62 15.62 -15.12 -2.59
CA VAL A 62 16.40 -15.08 -1.33
C VAL A 62 15.56 -15.41 -0.09
N TYR A 63 14.24 -15.46 -0.24
CA TYR A 63 13.31 -15.78 0.84
C TYR A 63 12.14 -16.60 0.32
N ARG A 64 11.66 -17.54 1.12
CA ARG A 64 10.42 -18.31 0.85
C ARG A 64 9.43 -18.06 1.98
N HIS A 65 8.29 -17.52 1.63
CA HIS A 65 7.19 -17.32 2.56
C HIS A 65 6.24 -18.52 2.52
N PHE A 66 5.89 -19.05 3.69
CA PHE A 66 4.87 -20.09 3.82
C PHE A 66 3.57 -19.45 4.29
N GLU A 67 2.51 -19.61 3.53
CA GLU A 67 1.20 -19.15 3.94
C GLU A 67 0.66 -20.02 5.07
N SER A 68 0.08 -19.38 6.08
CA SER A 68 -0.60 -20.03 7.19
C SER A 68 -2.00 -19.46 7.34
N ALA A 69 -2.98 -20.34 7.48
CA ALA A 69 -4.36 -19.94 7.76
C ALA A 69 -4.50 -19.15 9.08
N GLN A 70 -3.53 -19.29 9.98
CA GLN A 70 -3.47 -18.58 11.26
C GLN A 70 -2.80 -17.20 11.15
N SER A 71 -2.30 -16.81 9.96
CA SER A 71 -1.68 -15.50 9.74
C SER A 71 -2.69 -14.37 9.98
N THR A 72 -2.25 -13.32 10.65
CA THR A 72 -3.07 -12.11 10.87
C THR A 72 -3.47 -11.43 9.57
N SER A 73 -2.67 -11.56 8.50
CA SER A 73 -3.00 -11.06 7.17
C SER A 73 -4.20 -11.80 6.53
N CYS A 74 -4.44 -13.05 6.92
CA CYS A 74 -5.58 -13.85 6.47
C CYS A 74 -6.86 -13.64 7.31
N ALA A 75 -6.82 -12.80 8.34
CA ALA A 75 -7.98 -12.56 9.19
C ALA A 75 -9.07 -11.74 8.47
N HIS A 76 -10.28 -12.29 8.35
CA HIS A 76 -11.45 -11.63 7.74
C HIS A 76 -12.50 -11.20 8.79
N THR A 77 -12.07 -10.93 10.03
CA THR A 77 -12.93 -10.47 11.11
C THR A 77 -13.29 -8.99 10.99
N ALA A 78 -14.38 -8.57 11.63
CA ALA A 78 -14.74 -7.15 11.72
C ALA A 78 -13.64 -6.30 12.37
N GLN A 79 -12.93 -6.86 13.36
CA GLN A 79 -11.82 -6.19 14.02
C GLN A 79 -10.62 -5.99 13.05
N ALA A 80 -10.27 -7.01 12.29
CA ALA A 80 -9.22 -6.91 11.27
C ALA A 80 -9.57 -5.87 10.20
N LEU A 81 -10.83 -5.89 9.72
CA LEU A 81 -11.31 -4.89 8.77
C LEU A 81 -11.23 -3.46 9.33
N LEU A 82 -11.63 -3.24 10.58
CA LEU A 82 -11.52 -1.93 11.24
C LEU A 82 -10.05 -1.49 11.40
N GLY A 83 -9.14 -2.43 11.68
CA GLY A 83 -7.70 -2.16 11.70
C GLY A 83 -7.18 -1.69 10.35
N ARG A 84 -7.54 -2.40 9.26
CA ARG A 84 -7.17 -2.04 7.88
C ARG A 84 -7.76 -0.70 7.43
N ILE A 85 -9.02 -0.42 7.81
CA ILE A 85 -9.64 0.88 7.52
C ILE A 85 -8.86 2.02 8.19
N ARG A 86 -8.45 1.85 9.45
CA ARG A 86 -7.64 2.87 10.17
C ARG A 86 -6.26 3.08 9.56
N ALA A 87 -5.71 2.07 8.92
CA ALA A 87 -4.39 2.13 8.28
C ALA A 87 -4.41 2.79 6.89
N LEU A 88 -5.57 3.06 6.28
CA LEU A 88 -5.66 3.65 4.95
C LEU A 88 -4.99 5.03 4.87
N GLU A 89 -5.24 5.90 5.85
CA GLU A 89 -4.64 7.24 5.88
C GLU A 89 -3.11 7.19 5.96
N PRO A 90 -2.48 6.55 6.98
CA PRO A 90 -1.03 6.48 7.04
C PRO A 90 -0.41 5.72 5.86
N TRP A 91 -1.12 4.77 5.26
CA TRP A 91 -0.65 4.10 4.05
C TRP A 91 -0.61 5.05 2.85
N MET A 92 -1.70 5.76 2.56
CA MET A 92 -1.74 6.71 1.44
C MET A 92 -0.75 7.85 1.62
N GLU A 93 -0.60 8.38 2.83
CA GLU A 93 0.41 9.38 3.16
C GLU A 93 1.83 8.88 2.85
N ALA A 94 2.17 7.69 3.34
CA ALA A 94 3.50 7.12 3.18
C ALA A 94 3.84 6.86 1.70
N GLU A 95 2.89 6.29 0.94
CA GLU A 95 3.06 6.00 -0.49
C GLU A 95 3.21 7.28 -1.33
N PHE A 96 2.38 8.29 -1.09
CA PHE A 96 2.49 9.56 -1.80
C PHE A 96 3.85 10.22 -1.58
N HIS A 97 4.30 10.29 -0.34
CA HIS A 97 5.58 10.91 -0.01
C HIS A 97 6.78 10.10 -0.50
N ALA A 98 6.69 8.77 -0.56
CA ALA A 98 7.72 7.95 -1.17
C ALA A 98 7.80 8.20 -2.69
N ALA A 99 6.67 8.21 -3.38
CA ALA A 99 6.60 8.55 -4.79
C ALA A 99 7.12 9.97 -5.07
N GLN A 100 6.72 10.96 -4.28
CA GLN A 100 7.19 12.35 -4.40
C GLN A 100 8.72 12.48 -4.24
N ARG A 101 9.33 11.62 -3.43
CA ARG A 101 10.79 11.60 -3.24
C ARG A 101 11.56 11.10 -4.45
N TRP A 102 10.99 10.18 -5.22
CA TRP A 102 11.69 9.43 -6.25
C TRP A 102 11.29 9.76 -7.67
N CYS A 103 10.08 10.28 -7.88
CA CYS A 103 9.50 10.53 -9.19
C CYS A 103 9.66 11.99 -9.61
N GLY A 104 9.90 12.20 -10.91
CA GLY A 104 9.61 13.47 -11.55
C GLY A 104 8.09 13.70 -11.65
N PRO A 105 7.64 14.92 -12.05
CA PRO A 105 6.21 15.28 -12.02
C PRO A 105 5.29 14.33 -12.80
N GLU A 106 5.69 13.92 -14.01
CA GLU A 106 4.90 13.03 -14.86
C GLU A 106 4.84 11.60 -14.30
N GLU A 107 6.00 11.09 -13.86
CA GLU A 107 6.06 9.77 -13.23
C GLU A 107 5.29 9.73 -11.91
N LEU A 108 5.35 10.81 -11.11
CA LEU A 108 4.60 10.92 -9.87
C LEU A 108 3.09 10.78 -10.12
N GLN A 109 2.59 11.44 -11.16
CA GLN A 109 1.17 11.35 -11.51
C GLN A 109 0.77 9.90 -11.85
N ALA A 110 1.57 9.21 -12.65
CA ALA A 110 1.31 7.82 -13.06
C ALA A 110 1.41 6.85 -11.87
N VAL A 111 2.50 6.94 -11.09
CA VAL A 111 2.69 6.09 -9.91
C VAL A 111 1.60 6.34 -8.87
N TRP A 112 1.24 7.61 -8.61
CA TRP A 112 0.21 7.93 -7.64
C TRP A 112 -1.18 7.47 -8.07
N LYS A 113 -1.49 7.55 -9.37
CA LYS A 113 -2.72 6.99 -9.93
C LYS A 113 -2.82 5.49 -9.64
N ASP A 114 -1.74 4.73 -9.88
CA ASP A 114 -1.68 3.31 -9.61
C ASP A 114 -1.82 2.98 -8.11
N ARG A 115 -1.11 3.69 -7.23
CA ARG A 115 -1.23 3.49 -5.76
C ARG A 115 -2.63 3.72 -5.25
N ARG A 116 -3.33 4.75 -5.74
CA ARG A 116 -4.76 4.98 -5.40
C ARG A 116 -5.65 3.85 -5.86
N ALA A 117 -5.45 3.36 -7.09
CA ALA A 117 -6.22 2.24 -7.62
C ALA A 117 -6.00 0.95 -6.82
N GLN A 118 -4.78 0.70 -6.37
CA GLN A 118 -4.46 -0.42 -5.48
C GLN A 118 -5.18 -0.31 -4.13
N ALA A 119 -5.22 0.87 -3.53
CA ALA A 119 -5.93 1.08 -2.26
C ALA A 119 -7.44 0.80 -2.40
N VAL A 120 -8.06 1.25 -3.50
CA VAL A 120 -9.46 0.95 -3.82
C VAL A 120 -9.66 -0.55 -3.98
N THR A 121 -8.84 -1.21 -4.78
CA THR A 121 -8.94 -2.65 -5.05
C THR A 121 -8.74 -3.46 -3.76
N PHE A 122 -7.74 -3.11 -2.97
CA PHE A 122 -7.51 -3.71 -1.66
C PHE A 122 -8.75 -3.58 -0.77
N LEU A 123 -9.28 -2.37 -0.62
CA LEU A 123 -10.46 -2.13 0.22
C LEU A 123 -11.68 -2.92 -0.26
N MET A 124 -11.91 -2.97 -1.56
CA MET A 124 -13.01 -3.77 -2.15
C MET A 124 -12.91 -5.25 -1.79
N HIS A 125 -11.71 -5.83 -1.89
CA HIS A 125 -11.47 -7.22 -1.50
C HIS A 125 -11.72 -7.42 -0.01
N GLN A 126 -11.18 -6.56 0.85
CA GLN A 126 -11.39 -6.66 2.30
C GLN A 126 -12.86 -6.56 2.71
N LEU A 127 -13.63 -5.66 2.07
CA LEU A 127 -15.06 -5.52 2.33
C LEU A 127 -15.88 -6.73 1.88
N ARG A 128 -15.48 -7.34 0.76
CA ARG A 128 -16.09 -8.57 0.25
C ARG A 128 -15.79 -9.75 1.15
N ASP A 129 -14.51 -9.99 1.43
CA ASP A 129 -14.04 -11.19 2.12
C ASP A 129 -14.48 -11.22 3.60
N ALA A 130 -14.59 -10.06 4.22
CA ALA A 130 -15.15 -9.90 5.56
C ALA A 130 -16.71 -9.88 5.59
N HIS A 131 -17.39 -10.05 4.45
CA HIS A 131 -18.85 -9.88 4.34
C HIS A 131 -19.36 -8.62 5.05
N ALA A 132 -18.66 -7.50 4.87
CA ALA A 132 -18.81 -6.29 5.64
C ALA A 132 -20.25 -5.74 5.61
N PRO A 133 -20.87 -5.46 6.77
CA PRO A 133 -22.19 -4.83 6.83
C PRO A 133 -22.17 -3.40 6.28
N GLY A 134 -23.33 -2.89 5.84
CA GLY A 134 -23.44 -1.59 5.17
C GLY A 134 -22.86 -0.41 5.96
N VAL A 135 -22.93 -0.44 7.28
CA VAL A 135 -22.32 0.59 8.16
C VAL A 135 -20.79 0.60 8.01
N LEU A 136 -20.13 -0.56 8.03
CA LEU A 136 -18.69 -0.66 7.87
C LEU A 136 -18.26 -0.30 6.44
N ARG A 137 -19.05 -0.68 5.43
CA ARG A 137 -18.80 -0.28 4.03
C ARG A 137 -18.81 1.24 3.89
N ARG A 138 -19.83 1.92 4.41
CA ARG A 138 -19.90 3.40 4.38
C ARG A 138 -18.73 4.05 5.12
N LYS A 139 -18.36 3.53 6.30
CA LYS A 139 -17.21 4.00 7.06
C LYS A 139 -15.92 3.85 6.25
N ALA A 140 -15.69 2.68 5.66
CA ALA A 140 -14.50 2.39 4.87
C ALA A 140 -14.33 3.35 3.68
N TRP A 141 -15.38 3.55 2.90
CA TRP A 141 -15.35 4.46 1.76
C TRP A 141 -15.16 5.92 2.17
N ARG A 142 -15.78 6.34 3.28
CA ARG A 142 -15.55 7.68 3.83
C ARG A 142 -14.10 7.86 4.25
N THR A 143 -13.54 6.90 4.99
CA THR A 143 -12.14 6.97 5.44
C THR A 143 -11.17 6.98 4.26
N LEU A 144 -11.40 6.17 3.22
CA LEU A 144 -10.56 6.20 2.01
C LEU A 144 -10.65 7.56 1.30
N ARG A 145 -11.84 8.12 1.16
CA ARG A 145 -12.01 9.46 0.57
C ARG A 145 -11.25 10.52 1.36
N GLU A 146 -11.37 10.50 2.68
CA GLU A 146 -10.66 11.42 3.58
C GLU A 146 -9.15 11.25 3.44
N ALA A 147 -8.64 10.03 3.39
CA ALA A 147 -7.23 9.72 3.20
C ALA A 147 -6.66 10.20 1.86
N LEU A 148 -7.47 10.23 0.81
CA LEU A 148 -7.06 10.68 -0.53
C LEU A 148 -7.24 12.18 -0.75
N THR A 149 -8.07 12.86 0.04
CA THR A 149 -8.40 14.29 -0.15
C THR A 149 -7.18 15.23 -0.14
N PRO A 150 -6.12 15.03 0.68
CA PRO A 150 -4.95 15.89 0.69
C PRO A 150 -4.08 15.81 -0.58
N TYR A 151 -4.31 14.82 -1.44
CA TYR A 151 -3.44 14.48 -2.55
C TYR A 151 -4.12 14.68 -3.92
N PRO A 152 -3.34 14.81 -5.02
CA PRO A 152 -3.91 14.98 -6.35
C PRO A 152 -4.81 13.82 -6.80
N GLY A 153 -5.89 14.15 -7.50
CA GLY A 153 -6.84 13.20 -8.09
C GLY A 153 -8.05 12.92 -7.20
N SER A 154 -9.17 12.60 -7.82
CA SER A 154 -10.43 12.30 -7.11
C SER A 154 -10.63 10.81 -6.83
N LEU A 155 -11.49 10.50 -5.86
CA LEU A 155 -11.91 9.10 -5.63
C LEU A 155 -12.71 8.55 -6.82
N LEU A 156 -13.47 9.39 -7.53
CA LEU A 156 -14.23 8.97 -8.71
C LEU A 156 -13.31 8.53 -9.85
N ASP A 157 -12.27 9.32 -10.15
CA ASP A 157 -11.25 8.94 -11.13
C ASP A 157 -10.58 7.63 -10.74
N THR A 158 -10.28 7.47 -9.46
CA THR A 158 -9.65 6.26 -8.93
C THR A 158 -10.55 5.02 -9.04
N LEU A 159 -11.86 5.16 -8.81
CA LEU A 159 -12.83 4.07 -8.98
C LEU A 159 -12.96 3.65 -10.45
N HIS A 160 -12.96 4.61 -11.36
CA HIS A 160 -12.96 4.37 -12.79
C HIS A 160 -11.71 3.59 -13.22
N ASP A 161 -10.54 4.02 -12.79
CA ASP A 161 -9.25 3.38 -13.10
C ASP A 161 -9.17 1.96 -12.52
N ALA A 162 -9.60 1.75 -11.28
CA ALA A 162 -9.64 0.42 -10.65
C ALA A 162 -10.60 -0.56 -11.38
N GLY A 163 -11.68 -0.05 -11.96
CA GLY A 163 -12.61 -0.82 -12.78
C GLY A 163 -12.02 -1.27 -14.13
N HIS A 164 -11.14 -0.46 -14.74
CA HIS A 164 -10.47 -0.78 -15.99
C HIS A 164 -9.37 -1.82 -15.82
N ASN A 165 -8.60 -1.77 -14.75
CA ASN A 165 -7.54 -2.75 -14.47
C ASN A 165 -8.07 -4.19 -14.32
N LYS A 166 -9.31 -4.39 -13.86
CA LYS A 166 -9.94 -5.73 -13.82
C LYS A 166 -10.22 -6.34 -15.18
N LYS A 167 -10.39 -5.53 -16.23
CA LYS A 167 -10.68 -6.04 -17.59
C LYS A 167 -9.42 -6.48 -18.34
N GLN A 168 -8.24 -6.07 -17.89
CA GLN A 168 -6.97 -6.43 -18.53
C GLN A 168 -6.33 -7.69 -17.92
N THR A 169 -6.80 -8.17 -16.76
CA THR A 169 -6.26 -9.33 -16.03
C THR A 169 -7.15 -10.59 -16.18
N MET A 170 -8.19 -10.55 -17.00
CA MET A 170 -9.04 -11.69 -17.38
C MET A 170 -8.75 -12.10 -18.82
#